data_65524b09536926216de5db62486f9ca3
#
_entry.id   65524b09536926216de5db62486f9ca3
#
_cell.length_a   1.000
_cell.length_b   1.000
_cell.length_c   1.000
_cell.angle_alpha   90.00
_cell.angle_beta   90.00
_cell.angle_gamma   90.00
#
_symmetry.space_group_name_H-M   'P 1'
#
loop_
_entity.id
_entity.type
_entity.pdbx_description
1 polymer ?
#
loop_
_entity_poly.entity_id
_entity_poly.type
_entity_poly.pdbx_seq_one_letter_code
_entity_poly.pdbx_strand_id
1 'polypeptide(L)'
;SDVTPTLFIGDRNHPKANEVAQWIEDGATKSGIVKGFHLHETELTEEMKSILTQGAIILDCLPGSQAPRIAQFAKDYHLHYANLTEYVAETDAIITLAKNSKTGFILQTGLAPGYINLLANGLFQQFCKDFEVKKVDKLEFKVGALTINAVAPHYYGFTWSPVGVATEYLKDTVVIRDFAKTKLPSLSERATIIIDGIA
;
A
#
# COMPACT_ATOMS: atom_id res chain seq x y z
N SER A 1 0.94 24.88 -9.71
CA SER A 1 2.02 25.49 -8.91
C SER A 1 3.08 24.44 -8.66
N ASP A 2 4.32 24.78 -9.01
CA ASP A 2 5.48 23.91 -8.79
C ASP A 2 5.87 23.98 -7.30
N VAL A 3 5.19 23.22 -6.47
CA VAL A 3 5.61 23.07 -5.07
C VAL A 3 6.76 22.07 -5.03
N THR A 4 7.91 22.52 -4.58
CA THR A 4 9.03 21.64 -4.25
C THR A 4 8.88 21.20 -2.79
N PRO A 5 8.50 19.95 -2.50
CA PRO A 5 8.29 19.50 -1.14
C PRO A 5 9.64 19.34 -0.42
N THR A 6 9.64 19.58 0.90
CA THR A 6 10.67 19.03 1.78
C THR A 6 10.28 17.61 2.13
N LEU A 7 11.17 16.66 1.90
CA LEU A 7 10.95 15.25 2.14
C LEU A 7 11.84 14.74 3.27
N PHE A 8 11.24 14.10 4.26
CA PHE A 8 11.94 13.44 5.35
C PHE A 8 11.78 11.93 5.21
N ILE A 9 12.88 11.21 5.18
CA ILE A 9 12.93 9.74 5.06
C ILE A 9 13.26 9.14 6.42
N GLY A 10 12.29 8.48 7.04
CA GLY A 10 12.48 7.82 8.33
C GLY A 10 12.72 6.33 8.18
N ASP A 11 13.77 5.81 8.78
CA ASP A 11 14.04 4.38 8.92
C ASP A 11 14.67 4.11 10.29
N ARG A 12 14.43 2.90 10.86
CA ARG A 12 15.13 2.46 12.07
C ARG A 12 16.65 2.38 11.89
N ASN A 13 17.08 2.15 10.67
CA ASN A 13 18.49 2.21 10.25
C ASN A 13 18.78 3.58 9.65
N HIS A 14 19.25 4.52 10.44
CA HIS A 14 19.54 5.88 10.00
C HIS A 14 20.50 5.96 8.79
N PRO A 15 21.60 5.19 8.71
CA PRO A 15 22.40 5.11 7.48
C PRO A 15 21.58 4.77 6.24
N LYS A 16 20.61 3.83 6.35
CA LYS A 16 19.72 3.48 5.23
C LYS A 16 18.79 4.61 4.85
N ALA A 17 18.25 5.33 5.83
CA ALA A 17 17.44 6.52 5.57
C ALA A 17 18.22 7.56 4.75
N ASN A 18 19.49 7.81 5.11
CA ASN A 18 20.36 8.74 4.38
C ASN A 18 20.70 8.24 2.97
N GLU A 19 20.97 6.94 2.80
CA GLU A 19 21.19 6.33 1.47
C GLU A 19 19.99 6.55 0.55
N VAL A 20 18.77 6.31 1.05
CA VAL A 20 17.54 6.52 0.29
C VAL A 20 17.33 8.00 0.00
N ALA A 21 17.60 8.89 0.95
CA ALA A 21 17.50 10.33 0.73
C ALA A 21 18.44 10.79 -0.38
N GLN A 22 19.69 10.34 -0.37
CA GLN A 22 20.67 10.64 -1.42
C GLN A 22 20.24 10.09 -2.77
N TRP A 23 19.74 8.85 -2.84
CA TRP A 23 19.25 8.24 -4.07
C TRP A 23 18.08 9.05 -4.67
N ILE A 24 17.20 9.60 -3.83
CA ILE A 24 16.10 10.47 -4.31
C ILE A 24 16.66 11.79 -4.84
N GLU A 25 17.63 12.41 -4.16
CA GLU A 25 18.25 13.65 -4.62
C GLU A 25 18.97 13.46 -5.95
N ASP A 26 19.71 12.36 -6.12
CA ASP A 26 20.46 12.06 -7.34
C ASP A 26 19.52 11.83 -8.55
N GLY A 27 18.32 11.28 -8.31
CA GLY A 27 17.31 11.05 -9.34
C GLY A 27 16.37 12.22 -9.60
N ALA A 28 16.40 13.26 -8.77
CA ALA A 28 15.47 14.37 -8.85
C ALA A 28 15.78 15.29 -10.06
N THR A 29 14.74 15.59 -10.84
CA THR A 29 14.83 16.57 -11.96
C THR A 29 14.81 18.02 -11.48
N LYS A 30 14.37 18.25 -10.24
CA LYS A 30 14.33 19.57 -9.60
C LYS A 30 14.99 19.49 -8.24
N SER A 31 15.75 20.49 -7.85
CA SER A 31 16.33 20.58 -6.51
C SER A 31 15.23 20.65 -5.44
N GLY A 32 15.34 19.83 -4.42
CA GLY A 32 14.46 19.81 -3.25
C GLY A 32 15.31 19.60 -2.00
N ILE A 33 14.67 19.58 -0.86
CA ILE A 33 15.31 19.21 0.41
C ILE A 33 14.85 17.80 0.76
N VAL A 34 15.79 16.84 0.76
CA VAL A 34 15.55 15.46 1.19
C VAL A 34 16.47 15.16 2.34
N LYS A 35 15.96 14.67 3.45
CA LYS A 35 16.75 14.38 4.67
C LYS A 35 16.37 13.02 5.25
N GLY A 36 17.37 12.20 5.52
CA GLY A 36 17.21 11.00 6.32
C GLY A 36 17.16 11.32 7.80
N PHE A 37 16.38 10.55 8.59
CA PHE A 37 16.37 10.63 10.05
C PHE A 37 16.18 9.25 10.67
N HIS A 38 16.54 9.12 11.94
CA HIS A 38 16.34 7.89 12.70
C HIS A 38 14.90 7.81 13.20
N LEU A 39 14.11 6.89 12.63
CA LEU A 39 12.79 6.55 13.14
C LEU A 39 12.93 5.55 14.30
N HIS A 40 12.90 6.03 15.53
CA HIS A 40 13.02 5.19 16.72
C HIS A 40 11.83 4.25 16.86
N GLU A 41 12.06 2.97 17.20
CA GLU A 41 11.03 1.93 17.17
C GLU A 41 9.93 2.12 18.24
N THR A 42 10.29 2.64 19.41
CA THR A 42 9.37 2.74 20.55
C THR A 42 9.19 4.18 21.06
N GLU A 43 10.19 5.01 20.92
CA GLU A 43 10.18 6.37 21.47
C GLU A 43 9.80 7.41 20.40
N LEU A 44 9.26 8.51 20.85
CA LEU A 44 9.06 9.71 20.05
C LEU A 44 10.12 10.74 20.44
N THR A 45 11.23 10.75 19.70
CA THR A 45 12.38 11.62 19.96
C THR A 45 12.10 13.08 19.63
N GLU A 46 12.90 14.01 20.14
CA GLU A 46 12.75 15.44 19.83
C GLU A 46 12.97 15.74 18.34
N GLU A 47 13.87 15.01 17.67
CA GLU A 47 14.05 15.09 16.23
C GLU A 47 12.76 14.70 15.49
N MET A 48 12.16 13.56 15.84
CA MET A 48 10.89 13.10 15.25
C MET A 48 9.76 14.11 15.50
N LYS A 49 9.65 14.67 16.71
CA LYS A 49 8.65 15.70 17.01
C LYS A 49 8.84 16.95 16.14
N SER A 50 10.09 17.39 15.97
CA SER A 50 10.41 18.53 15.13
C SER A 50 9.99 18.30 13.66
N ILE A 51 10.24 17.11 13.13
CA ILE A 51 9.86 16.72 11.77
C ILE A 51 8.34 16.66 11.63
N LEU A 52 7.66 15.99 12.55
CA LEU A 52 6.20 15.84 12.54
C LEU A 52 5.49 17.20 12.63
N THR A 53 6.01 18.13 13.42
CA THR A 53 5.45 19.48 13.55
C THR A 53 5.51 20.29 12.24
N GLN A 54 6.50 20.01 11.38
CA GLN A 54 6.69 20.68 10.10
C GLN A 54 5.96 19.97 8.95
N GLY A 55 5.55 18.73 9.18
CA GLY A 55 4.96 17.87 8.16
C GLY A 55 3.56 18.32 7.73
N ALA A 56 3.14 17.83 6.57
CA ALA A 56 1.76 17.92 6.08
C ALA A 56 1.16 16.53 5.85
N ILE A 57 1.96 15.58 5.43
CA ILE A 57 1.53 14.22 5.04
C ILE A 57 2.56 13.21 5.53
N ILE A 58 2.09 12.09 6.05
CA ILE A 58 2.89 10.89 6.27
C ILE A 58 2.51 9.86 5.23
N LEU A 59 3.49 9.39 4.45
CA LEU A 59 3.39 8.19 3.63
C LEU A 59 4.08 7.05 4.37
N ASP A 60 3.29 6.13 4.88
CA ASP A 60 3.76 4.99 5.68
C ASP A 60 4.01 3.78 4.78
N CYS A 61 5.29 3.47 4.60
CA CYS A 61 5.78 2.33 3.85
C CYS A 61 6.39 1.24 4.76
N LEU A 62 6.14 1.31 6.07
CA LEU A 62 6.65 0.35 7.05
C LEU A 62 5.87 -0.97 7.02
N PRO A 63 6.41 -2.02 7.66
CA PRO A 63 5.65 -3.24 7.89
C PRO A 63 4.32 -2.94 8.59
N GLY A 64 3.25 -3.60 8.15
CA GLY A 64 1.88 -3.30 8.57
C GLY A 64 1.65 -3.27 10.08
N SER A 65 2.40 -4.04 10.85
CA SER A 65 2.35 -4.03 12.32
C SER A 65 2.72 -2.67 12.95
N GLN A 66 3.44 -1.81 12.25
CA GLN A 66 3.79 -0.45 12.71
C GLN A 66 2.74 0.60 12.32
N ALA A 67 1.85 0.28 11.38
CA ALA A 67 0.92 1.24 10.80
C ALA A 67 0.03 1.96 11.81
N PRO A 68 -0.55 1.31 12.85
CA PRO A 68 -1.35 2.01 13.86
C PRO A 68 -0.55 3.07 14.65
N ARG A 69 0.73 2.79 14.94
CA ARG A 69 1.62 3.73 15.63
C ARG A 69 1.90 4.96 14.78
N ILE A 70 2.21 4.76 13.51
CA ILE A 70 2.50 5.88 12.58
C ILE A 70 1.25 6.69 12.30
N ALA A 71 0.10 6.03 12.15
CA ALA A 71 -1.20 6.69 12.04
C ALA A 71 -1.56 7.52 13.27
N GLN A 72 -1.15 7.07 14.49
CA GLN A 72 -1.31 7.87 15.70
C GLN A 72 -0.50 9.16 15.64
N PHE A 73 0.74 9.13 15.16
CA PHE A 73 1.52 10.35 14.95
C PHE A 73 0.82 11.31 13.98
N ALA A 74 0.28 10.80 12.87
CA ALA A 74 -0.47 11.63 11.93
C ALA A 74 -1.66 12.32 12.61
N LYS A 75 -2.41 11.61 13.45
CA LYS A 75 -3.52 12.17 14.21
C LYS A 75 -3.08 13.24 15.20
N ASP A 76 -2.05 12.95 16.00
CA ASP A 76 -1.57 13.82 17.09
C ASP A 76 -0.96 15.12 16.57
N TYR A 77 -0.30 15.06 15.41
CA TYR A 77 0.33 16.21 14.76
C TYR A 77 -0.51 16.82 13.63
N HIS A 78 -1.77 16.36 13.48
CA HIS A 78 -2.70 16.88 12.47
C HIS A 78 -2.19 16.77 11.02
N LEU A 79 -1.55 15.65 10.69
CA LEU A 79 -1.04 15.35 9.36
C LEU A 79 -2.04 14.50 8.58
N HIS A 80 -2.02 14.61 7.27
CA HIS A 80 -2.62 13.60 6.41
C HIS A 80 -1.82 12.30 6.49
N TYR A 81 -2.49 11.18 6.29
CA TYR A 81 -1.86 9.86 6.38
C TYR A 81 -2.23 9.00 5.19
N ALA A 82 -1.25 8.30 4.63
CA ALA A 82 -1.46 7.26 3.64
C ALA A 82 -0.58 6.05 3.93
N ASN A 83 -1.08 4.84 3.68
CA ASN A 83 -0.31 3.61 3.84
C ASN A 83 -0.55 2.59 2.73
N LEU A 84 0.31 1.58 2.68
CA LEU A 84 0.27 0.47 1.71
C LEU A 84 -0.09 -0.88 2.36
N THR A 85 -0.36 -0.93 3.69
CA THR A 85 -0.59 -2.19 4.39
C THR A 85 -1.90 -2.86 3.98
N GLU A 86 -1.85 -4.19 3.80
CA GLU A 86 -3.02 -5.04 3.56
C GLU A 86 -3.58 -5.68 4.86
N TYR A 87 -2.95 -5.49 5.99
CA TYR A 87 -3.33 -6.12 7.27
C TYR A 87 -4.67 -5.60 7.77
N VAL A 88 -5.64 -6.49 7.92
CA VAL A 88 -7.04 -6.14 8.23
C VAL A 88 -7.18 -5.55 9.64
N ALA A 89 -6.55 -6.18 10.64
CA ALA A 89 -6.66 -5.73 12.03
C ALA A 89 -6.08 -4.33 12.24
N GLU A 90 -4.92 -4.06 11.63
CA GLU A 90 -4.25 -2.76 11.67
C GLU A 90 -5.05 -1.73 10.90
N THR A 91 -5.62 -2.09 9.76
CA THR A 91 -6.51 -1.21 8.98
C THR A 91 -7.75 -0.82 9.78
N ASP A 92 -8.41 -1.77 10.45
CA ASP A 92 -9.59 -1.50 11.28
C ASP A 92 -9.25 -0.61 12.47
N ALA A 93 -8.08 -0.81 13.09
CA ALA A 93 -7.58 0.05 14.16
C ALA A 93 -7.38 1.49 13.67
N ILE A 94 -6.78 1.67 12.48
CA ILE A 94 -6.56 3.00 11.89
C ILE A 94 -7.89 3.65 11.49
N ILE A 95 -8.85 2.92 10.93
CA ILE A 95 -10.19 3.43 10.63
C ILE A 95 -10.85 3.95 11.90
N THR A 96 -10.72 3.22 13.01
CA THR A 96 -11.28 3.62 14.31
C THR A 96 -10.59 4.88 14.83
N LEU A 97 -9.27 4.95 14.74
CA LEU A 97 -8.47 6.10 15.12
C LEU A 97 -8.84 7.36 14.30
N ALA A 98 -9.09 7.20 13.01
CA ALA A 98 -9.35 8.29 12.08
C ALA A 98 -10.77 8.90 12.21
N LYS A 99 -11.72 8.23 12.83
CA LYS A 99 -13.15 8.67 12.90
C LYS A 99 -13.37 10.11 13.30
N ASN A 100 -12.51 10.69 14.12
CA ASN A 100 -12.61 12.07 14.60
C ASN A 100 -11.40 12.92 14.18
N SER A 101 -10.65 12.48 13.19
CA SER A 101 -9.53 13.27 12.65
C SER A 101 -10.03 14.40 11.77
N LYS A 102 -9.33 15.53 11.82
CA LYS A 102 -9.56 16.67 10.92
C LYS A 102 -8.79 16.54 9.59
N THR A 103 -7.93 15.54 9.50
CA THR A 103 -7.07 15.27 8.33
C THR A 103 -7.51 13.99 7.64
N GLY A 104 -7.15 13.82 6.37
CA GLY A 104 -7.49 12.65 5.57
C GLY A 104 -6.58 11.47 5.89
N PHE A 105 -7.18 10.28 5.99
CA PHE A 105 -6.49 9.00 6.10
C PHE A 105 -6.85 8.16 4.89
N ILE A 106 -5.86 7.84 4.07
CA ILE A 106 -6.02 7.02 2.85
C ILE A 106 -5.28 5.71 3.08
N LEU A 107 -6.02 4.61 3.08
CA LEU A 107 -5.49 3.31 3.45
C LEU A 107 -5.43 2.38 2.25
N GLN A 108 -4.51 1.42 2.30
CA GLN A 108 -4.37 0.38 1.28
C GLN A 108 -4.11 0.96 -0.12
N THR A 109 -3.15 1.87 -0.23
CA THR A 109 -2.83 2.59 -1.47
C THR A 109 -1.72 1.91 -2.30
N GLY A 110 -1.56 0.62 -2.14
CA GLY A 110 -0.58 -0.18 -2.89
C GLY A 110 -1.06 -0.57 -4.29
N LEU A 111 -0.40 -1.56 -4.88
CA LEU A 111 -0.81 -2.17 -6.14
C LEU A 111 -2.08 -3.00 -5.94
N ALA A 112 -2.07 -3.90 -4.96
CA ALA A 112 -3.19 -4.72 -4.50
C ALA A 112 -3.04 -5.00 -2.99
N PRO A 113 -3.94 -4.52 -2.15
CA PRO A 113 -5.07 -3.64 -2.45
C PRO A 113 -4.64 -2.22 -2.85
N GLY A 114 -5.48 -1.55 -3.66
CA GLY A 114 -5.29 -0.15 -4.07
C GLY A 114 -5.51 0.05 -5.57
N TYR A 115 -4.44 0.19 -6.34
CA TYR A 115 -4.51 0.53 -7.76
C TYR A 115 -5.41 -0.41 -8.57
N ILE A 116 -5.28 -1.73 -8.38
CA ILE A 116 -6.10 -2.70 -9.13
C ILE A 116 -7.61 -2.54 -8.85
N ASN A 117 -7.97 -2.16 -7.62
CA ASN A 117 -9.36 -1.94 -7.26
C ASN A 117 -9.95 -0.71 -7.97
N LEU A 118 -9.16 0.37 -8.06
CA LEU A 118 -9.55 1.58 -8.79
C LEU A 118 -9.66 1.31 -10.29
N LEU A 119 -8.69 0.60 -10.87
CA LEU A 119 -8.69 0.22 -12.27
C LEU A 119 -9.91 -0.66 -12.61
N ALA A 120 -10.14 -1.71 -11.81
CA ALA A 120 -11.29 -2.61 -12.01
C ALA A 120 -12.62 -1.85 -11.93
N ASN A 121 -12.77 -0.94 -10.95
CA ASN A 121 -13.97 -0.12 -10.85
C ASN A 121 -14.12 0.85 -12.03
N GLY A 122 -13.04 1.47 -12.48
CA GLY A 122 -13.05 2.36 -13.65
C GLY A 122 -13.48 1.64 -14.92
N LEU A 123 -12.90 0.47 -15.19
CA LEU A 123 -13.27 -0.37 -16.34
C LEU A 123 -14.72 -0.87 -16.24
N PHE A 124 -15.17 -1.26 -15.05
CA PHE A 124 -16.57 -1.64 -14.83
C PHE A 124 -17.52 -0.48 -15.14
N GLN A 125 -17.25 0.71 -14.65
CA GLN A 125 -18.08 1.89 -14.92
C GLN A 125 -18.10 2.25 -16.40
N GLN A 126 -16.94 2.19 -17.07
CA GLN A 126 -16.85 2.44 -18.51
C GLN A 126 -17.66 1.41 -19.30
N PHE A 127 -17.52 0.13 -18.99
CA PHE A 127 -18.30 -0.94 -19.61
C PHE A 127 -19.81 -0.71 -19.44
N CYS A 128 -20.24 -0.41 -18.20
CA CYS A 128 -21.66 -0.16 -17.93
C CYS A 128 -22.20 1.03 -18.72
N LYS A 129 -21.39 2.05 -18.93
CA LYS A 129 -21.75 3.22 -19.75
C LYS A 129 -21.83 2.87 -21.24
N ASP A 130 -20.82 2.18 -21.76
CA ASP A 130 -20.71 1.87 -23.19
C ASP A 130 -21.79 0.89 -23.67
N PHE A 131 -22.23 -0.02 -22.80
CA PHE A 131 -23.24 -1.02 -23.09
C PHE A 131 -24.61 -0.73 -22.45
N GLU A 132 -24.78 0.43 -21.83
CA GLU A 132 -26.03 0.87 -21.17
C GLU A 132 -26.58 -0.14 -20.15
N VAL A 133 -25.68 -0.83 -19.45
CA VAL A 133 -26.03 -1.84 -18.42
C VAL A 133 -25.66 -1.33 -17.02
N LYS A 134 -26.30 -1.90 -16.00
CA LYS A 134 -26.02 -1.57 -14.60
C LYS A 134 -25.27 -2.67 -13.83
N LYS A 135 -25.15 -3.83 -14.44
CA LYS A 135 -24.53 -5.02 -13.86
C LYS A 135 -23.77 -5.77 -14.93
N VAL A 136 -22.79 -6.56 -14.51
CA VAL A 136 -22.05 -7.49 -15.35
C VAL A 136 -22.15 -8.88 -14.76
N ASP A 137 -22.17 -9.91 -15.63
CA ASP A 137 -22.22 -11.29 -15.17
C ASP A 137 -20.89 -11.75 -14.62
N LYS A 138 -19.79 -11.17 -15.11
CA LYS A 138 -18.44 -11.54 -14.72
C LYS A 138 -17.53 -10.33 -14.67
N LEU A 139 -16.84 -10.17 -13.55
CA LEU A 139 -15.73 -9.23 -13.37
C LEU A 139 -14.56 -9.99 -12.77
N GLU A 140 -13.50 -10.13 -13.52
CA GLU A 140 -12.25 -10.73 -13.05
C GLU A 140 -11.10 -9.75 -13.22
N PHE A 141 -10.26 -9.67 -12.22
CA PHE A 141 -9.00 -8.97 -12.32
C PHE A 141 -7.92 -9.80 -11.63
N LYS A 142 -6.74 -9.77 -12.22
CA LYS A 142 -5.59 -10.53 -11.78
C LYS A 142 -4.43 -9.58 -11.61
N VAL A 143 -3.67 -9.76 -10.54
CA VAL A 143 -2.50 -8.96 -10.25
C VAL A 143 -1.42 -9.89 -9.72
N GLY A 144 -0.18 -9.59 -10.05
CA GLY A 144 0.98 -10.31 -9.55
C GLY A 144 2.24 -9.51 -9.82
N ALA A 145 3.24 -9.73 -9.00
CA ALA A 145 4.57 -9.20 -9.19
C ALA A 145 5.57 -10.33 -8.89
N LEU A 146 6.32 -10.73 -9.90
CA LEU A 146 7.34 -11.76 -9.78
C LEU A 146 8.69 -11.19 -10.24
N THR A 147 9.77 -11.71 -9.67
CA THR A 147 11.10 -11.40 -10.15
C THR A 147 11.37 -12.08 -11.50
N ILE A 148 12.00 -11.35 -12.41
CA ILE A 148 12.50 -11.94 -13.68
C ILE A 148 13.61 -12.97 -13.45
N ASN A 149 14.20 -13.00 -12.26
CA ASN A 149 15.26 -13.93 -11.87
C ASN A 149 14.73 -15.21 -11.20
N ALA A 150 13.41 -15.43 -11.22
CA ALA A 150 12.82 -16.66 -10.68
C ALA A 150 13.26 -17.87 -11.51
N VAL A 151 13.74 -18.91 -10.83
CA VAL A 151 14.31 -20.12 -11.45
C VAL A 151 13.54 -21.37 -11.06
N ALA A 152 13.68 -22.41 -11.88
CA ALA A 152 13.11 -23.72 -11.57
C ALA A 152 13.61 -24.24 -10.20
N PRO A 153 12.83 -25.09 -9.49
CA PRO A 153 11.54 -25.65 -9.91
C PRO A 153 10.33 -24.78 -9.57
N HIS A 154 10.51 -23.75 -8.74
CA HIS A 154 9.36 -23.04 -8.18
C HIS A 154 8.94 -21.81 -9.00
N TYR A 155 9.83 -21.22 -9.79
CA TYR A 155 9.59 -20.01 -10.57
C TYR A 155 8.94 -18.88 -9.76
N TYR A 156 9.28 -18.81 -8.47
CA TYR A 156 8.74 -17.85 -7.53
C TYR A 156 9.86 -17.26 -6.67
N GLY A 157 9.86 -15.95 -6.51
CA GLY A 157 10.76 -15.24 -5.60
C GLY A 157 9.98 -14.19 -4.82
N PHE A 158 10.27 -14.08 -3.55
CA PHE A 158 9.65 -13.04 -2.72
C PHE A 158 10.16 -11.66 -3.14
N THR A 159 9.23 -10.81 -3.57
CA THR A 159 9.51 -9.43 -3.96
C THR A 159 9.07 -8.43 -2.90
N TRP A 160 8.38 -8.90 -1.86
CA TRP A 160 7.85 -8.14 -0.75
C TRP A 160 7.75 -9.04 0.51
N SER A 161 6.78 -8.85 1.39
CA SER A 161 6.68 -9.57 2.66
C SER A 161 6.41 -11.08 2.50
N PRO A 162 7.33 -11.99 2.87
CA PRO A 162 7.06 -13.43 2.87
C PRO A 162 5.88 -13.84 3.77
N VAL A 163 5.70 -13.14 4.89
CA VAL A 163 4.58 -13.38 5.82
C VAL A 163 3.26 -12.93 5.20
N GLY A 164 3.24 -11.80 4.50
CA GLY A 164 2.06 -11.34 3.75
C GLY A 164 1.64 -12.38 2.73
N VAL A 165 2.56 -12.84 1.88
CA VAL A 165 2.32 -13.89 0.87
C VAL A 165 1.78 -15.17 1.50
N ALA A 166 2.42 -15.68 2.55
CA ALA A 166 1.95 -16.90 3.25
C ALA A 166 0.54 -16.72 3.82
N THR A 167 0.20 -15.52 4.29
CA THR A 167 -1.12 -15.20 4.83
C THR A 167 -2.20 -15.26 3.75
N GLU A 168 -1.91 -14.82 2.54
CA GLU A 168 -2.84 -14.89 1.39
C GLU A 168 -3.21 -16.33 1.04
N TYR A 169 -2.32 -17.28 1.25
CA TYR A 169 -2.58 -18.71 1.01
C TYR A 169 -3.38 -19.40 2.13
N LEU A 170 -3.51 -18.78 3.28
CA LEU A 170 -4.17 -19.36 4.45
C LEU A 170 -5.54 -18.77 4.76
N LYS A 171 -5.79 -17.53 4.39
CA LYS A 171 -7.04 -16.84 4.70
C LYS A 171 -8.05 -17.01 3.59
N ASP A 172 -9.33 -17.13 3.97
CA ASP A 172 -10.43 -17.12 3.03
C ASP A 172 -10.45 -15.84 2.20
N THR A 173 -10.76 -15.99 0.92
CA THR A 173 -10.95 -14.92 -0.03
C THR A 173 -12.40 -14.49 -0.08
N VAL A 174 -12.66 -13.19 -0.13
CA VAL A 174 -14.01 -12.64 -0.33
C VAL A 174 -14.25 -12.43 -1.82
N VAL A 175 -15.28 -13.04 -2.34
CA VAL A 175 -15.71 -12.93 -3.74
C VAL A 175 -17.18 -12.51 -3.81
N ILE A 176 -17.62 -12.13 -5.00
CA ILE A 176 -19.04 -11.95 -5.30
C ILE A 176 -19.51 -13.17 -6.11
N ARG A 177 -20.54 -13.83 -5.63
CA ARG A 177 -21.28 -14.89 -6.35
C ARG A 177 -22.77 -14.57 -6.25
N ASP A 178 -23.46 -14.68 -7.35
CA ASP A 178 -24.91 -14.38 -7.42
C ASP A 178 -25.24 -13.01 -6.79
N PHE A 179 -24.40 -12.01 -7.05
CA PHE A 179 -24.50 -10.63 -6.52
C PHE A 179 -24.40 -10.51 -4.99
N ALA A 180 -23.93 -11.54 -4.29
CA ALA A 180 -23.74 -11.55 -2.86
C ALA A 180 -22.26 -11.79 -2.48
N LYS A 181 -21.83 -11.22 -1.34
CA LYS A 181 -20.51 -11.51 -0.79
C LYS A 181 -20.45 -12.95 -0.28
N THR A 182 -19.49 -13.71 -0.77
CA THR A 182 -19.24 -15.10 -0.39
C THR A 182 -17.77 -15.28 -0.03
N LYS A 183 -17.49 -16.13 0.94
CA LYS A 183 -16.13 -16.53 1.27
C LYS A 183 -15.79 -17.84 0.59
N LEU A 184 -14.63 -17.89 -0.04
CA LEU A 184 -14.04 -19.10 -0.61
C LEU A 184 -12.69 -19.38 0.05
N PRO A 185 -12.31 -20.64 0.23
CA PRO A 185 -10.95 -20.98 0.65
C PRO A 185 -9.93 -20.44 -0.33
N SER A 186 -8.79 -19.96 0.19
CA SER A 186 -7.63 -19.63 -0.67
C SER A 186 -7.22 -20.84 -1.50
N LEU A 187 -6.56 -20.58 -2.62
CA LEU A 187 -6.08 -21.61 -3.57
C LEU A 187 -7.20 -22.49 -4.15
N SER A 188 -8.46 -22.10 -4.00
CA SER A 188 -9.59 -22.71 -4.71
C SER A 188 -9.73 -22.13 -6.14
N GLU A 189 -10.53 -22.78 -6.97
CA GLU A 189 -10.82 -22.33 -8.33
C GLU A 189 -9.56 -22.09 -9.21
N ARG A 190 -8.63 -23.04 -9.18
CA ARG A 190 -7.41 -22.97 -10.00
C ARG A 190 -7.75 -22.78 -11.48
N ALA A 191 -7.10 -21.80 -12.10
CA ALA A 191 -7.21 -21.54 -13.53
C ALA A 191 -5.82 -21.27 -14.14
N THR A 192 -5.70 -21.51 -15.42
CA THR A 192 -4.53 -21.12 -16.21
C THR A 192 -4.87 -19.86 -16.99
N ILE A 193 -3.95 -18.91 -17.00
CA ILE A 193 -4.04 -17.71 -17.85
C ILE A 193 -2.84 -17.73 -18.80
N ILE A 194 -3.04 -17.16 -19.99
CA ILE A 194 -1.97 -16.94 -20.96
C ILE A 194 -1.81 -15.43 -21.09
N ILE A 195 -0.59 -14.95 -20.87
CA ILE A 195 -0.24 -13.53 -21.02
C ILE A 195 0.91 -13.48 -22.01
N ASP A 196 0.72 -12.75 -23.12
CA ASP A 196 1.71 -12.60 -24.20
C ASP A 196 2.31 -13.93 -24.69
N GLY A 197 1.46 -14.97 -24.79
CA GLY A 197 1.88 -16.30 -25.24
C GLY A 197 2.55 -17.18 -24.18
N ILE A 198 2.67 -16.73 -22.94
CA ILE A 198 3.20 -17.47 -21.80
C ILE A 198 2.01 -17.98 -20.93
N ALA A 199 2.02 -19.30 -20.66
CA ALA A 199 0.99 -19.94 -19.83
C ALA A 199 1.43 -19.99 -18.36
#